data_c12ed4a5478ca3374fb5ff5386471010
#
_entry.id   c12ed4a5478ca3374fb5ff5386471010
#
_cell.length_a   1.000
_cell.length_b   1.000
_cell.length_c   1.000
_cell.angle_alpha   90.00
_cell.angle_beta   90.00
_cell.angle_gamma   90.00
#
_symmetry.space_group_name_H-M   'P 1'
#
loop_
_entity.id
_entity.type
_entity.pdbx_description
1 polymer ?
#
loop_
_entity_poly.entity_id
_entity_poly.type
_entity_poly.pdbx_seq_one_letter_code
_entity_poly.pdbx_strand_id
1 'polypeptide(L)'
;MPFLDRNGVKIYYEEHGHGPPILLSHGYSAICRMWDGQVAALTPRHRVILWDMRGHGQTDDPDDPAAYSAALTVEDIAALLRHCGIERAVIGGLSLGGYMSLAFHLAHPEMVSALMLFDTGPGFRNADTRRAWNDRAQQRAADLEARGFAALGQSDEVRATKHRSARGLAGAARGMLAQADDRIIAGLDRIAVPALVLVGANDTHFLAAADYMARKIPGAVRVTIPDAGHASNLHRPDAFNRAVQDFLGGLAAAA
;
A
#
# COMPACT_ATOMS: atom_id res chain seq x y z
N MET A 1 -17.46 12.97 9.85
CA MET A 1 -17.37 11.50 9.85
C MET A 1 -16.25 11.12 8.88
N PRO A 2 -15.44 10.13 9.16
CA PRO A 2 -14.23 9.83 8.40
C PRO A 2 -14.53 9.07 7.09
N PHE A 3 -15.36 9.64 6.22
CA PHE A 3 -15.69 9.08 4.91
C PHE A 3 -15.62 10.15 3.82
N LEU A 4 -14.95 9.80 2.73
CA LEU A 4 -14.96 10.55 1.48
C LEU A 4 -15.91 9.85 0.49
N ASP A 5 -16.89 10.58 -0.05
CA ASP A 5 -17.71 10.07 -1.15
C ASP A 5 -16.94 10.16 -2.48
N ARG A 6 -16.86 9.04 -3.16
CA ARG A 6 -16.20 8.87 -4.45
C ARG A 6 -17.19 8.30 -5.47
N ASN A 7 -18.07 9.16 -5.97
CA ASN A 7 -19.11 8.79 -6.92
C ASN A 7 -20.03 7.67 -6.39
N GLY A 8 -20.51 7.85 -5.15
CA GLY A 8 -21.38 6.91 -4.47
C GLY A 8 -20.66 5.78 -3.73
N VAL A 9 -19.33 5.71 -3.77
CA VAL A 9 -18.52 4.80 -2.96
C VAL A 9 -17.93 5.57 -1.78
N LYS A 10 -18.28 5.20 -0.57
CA LYS A 10 -17.77 5.83 0.66
C LYS A 10 -16.43 5.22 1.02
N ILE A 11 -15.37 5.98 0.89
CA ILE A 11 -14.00 5.61 1.26
C ILE A 11 -13.77 6.00 2.72
N TYR A 12 -13.50 5.02 3.57
CA TYR A 12 -13.13 5.25 4.96
C TYR A 12 -11.69 5.71 5.08
N TYR A 13 -11.46 6.72 5.92
CA TYR A 13 -10.11 7.19 6.27
C TYR A 13 -10.04 7.69 7.70
N GLU A 14 -8.82 7.74 8.23
CA GLU A 14 -8.48 8.33 9.52
C GLU A 14 -7.37 9.35 9.32
N GLU A 15 -7.40 10.38 10.14
CA GLU A 15 -6.38 11.43 10.17
C GLU A 15 -5.86 11.60 11.58
N HIS A 16 -4.54 11.58 11.75
CA HIS A 16 -3.85 11.64 13.02
C HIS A 16 -2.68 12.63 12.98
N GLY A 17 -2.48 13.40 14.07
CA GLY A 17 -1.35 14.31 14.19
C GLY A 17 -1.42 15.54 13.29
N HIS A 18 -0.29 16.25 13.19
CA HIS A 18 -0.11 17.45 12.36
C HIS A 18 1.34 17.56 11.87
N GLY A 19 1.56 18.42 10.87
CA GLY A 19 2.86 18.59 10.23
C GLY A 19 2.89 18.03 8.80
N PRO A 20 4.07 17.72 8.26
CA PRO A 20 4.20 17.18 6.91
C PRO A 20 3.37 15.91 6.71
N PRO A 21 2.55 15.82 5.63
CA PRO A 21 1.60 14.75 5.48
C PRO A 21 2.24 13.46 4.98
N ILE A 22 1.73 12.34 5.52
CA ILE A 22 2.04 10.97 5.11
C ILE A 22 0.72 10.27 4.85
N LEU A 23 0.59 9.61 3.70
CA LEU A 23 -0.52 8.69 3.44
C LEU A 23 0.01 7.25 3.39
N LEU A 24 -0.60 6.35 4.18
CA LEU A 24 -0.23 4.94 4.23
C LEU A 24 -1.38 4.06 3.75
N SER A 25 -1.08 3.21 2.77
CA SER A 25 -2.00 2.21 2.22
C SER A 25 -1.69 0.83 2.76
N HIS A 26 -2.72 0.09 3.17
CA HIS A 26 -2.60 -1.26 3.71
C HIS A 26 -2.32 -2.32 2.63
N GLY A 27 -1.96 -3.55 3.05
CA GLY A 27 -1.83 -4.72 2.19
C GLY A 27 -3.18 -5.30 1.77
N TYR A 28 -3.18 -6.20 0.76
CA TYR A 28 -4.40 -6.93 0.41
C TYR A 28 -4.91 -7.74 1.59
N SER A 29 -6.22 -7.75 1.80
CA SER A 29 -6.91 -8.36 2.95
C SER A 29 -6.52 -7.83 4.34
N ALA A 30 -5.72 -6.77 4.42
CA ALA A 30 -5.55 -5.96 5.63
C ALA A 30 -6.51 -4.76 5.63
N ILE A 31 -6.44 -3.94 6.66
CA ILE A 31 -7.18 -2.68 6.82
C ILE A 31 -6.25 -1.60 7.38
N CYS A 32 -6.67 -0.35 7.38
CA CYS A 32 -5.89 0.77 7.88
C CYS A 32 -5.34 0.58 9.31
N ARG A 33 -6.04 -0.21 10.14
CA ARG A 33 -5.61 -0.53 11.52
C ARG A 33 -4.30 -1.31 11.62
N MET A 34 -3.79 -1.89 10.52
CA MET A 34 -2.46 -2.49 10.53
C MET A 34 -1.37 -1.47 10.85
N TRP A 35 -1.66 -0.17 10.73
CA TRP A 35 -0.75 0.93 11.00
C TRP A 35 -0.86 1.49 12.42
N ASP A 36 -1.70 0.93 13.31
CA ASP A 36 -1.91 1.45 14.67
C ASP A 36 -0.58 1.58 15.45
N GLY A 37 0.33 0.62 15.27
CA GLY A 37 1.66 0.67 15.89
C GLY A 37 2.60 1.77 15.33
N GLN A 38 2.30 2.31 14.16
CA GLN A 38 3.06 3.38 13.52
C GLN A 38 2.49 4.77 13.84
N VAL A 39 1.19 4.86 14.14
CA VAL A 39 0.53 6.14 14.45
C VAL A 39 1.25 6.87 15.59
N ALA A 40 1.44 6.22 16.73
CA ALA A 40 2.10 6.83 17.89
C ALA A 40 3.55 7.27 17.60
N ALA A 41 4.24 6.55 16.71
CA ALA A 41 5.62 6.87 16.34
C ALA A 41 5.73 8.04 15.37
N LEU A 42 4.75 8.25 14.50
CA LEU A 42 4.80 9.25 13.41
C LEU A 42 4.10 10.56 13.76
N THR A 43 2.98 10.51 14.48
CA THR A 43 2.12 11.67 14.75
C THR A 43 2.74 12.80 15.61
N PRO A 44 3.81 12.60 16.39
CA PRO A 44 4.48 13.71 17.04
C PRO A 44 5.06 14.75 16.07
N ARG A 45 5.32 14.38 14.81
CA ARG A 45 5.96 15.25 13.81
C ARG A 45 5.26 15.26 12.45
N HIS A 46 4.28 14.37 12.22
CA HIS A 46 3.65 14.21 10.92
C HIS A 46 2.13 14.13 11.04
N ARG A 47 1.44 14.57 10.01
CA ARG A 47 0.02 14.34 9.78
C ARG A 47 -0.12 13.04 9.00
N VAL A 48 -0.66 11.99 9.64
CA VAL A 48 -0.76 10.64 9.07
C VAL A 48 -2.19 10.39 8.63
N ILE A 49 -2.36 10.08 7.36
CA ILE A 49 -3.62 9.68 6.75
C ILE A 49 -3.57 8.16 6.51
N LEU A 50 -4.51 7.46 7.12
CA LEU A 50 -4.75 6.03 6.95
C LEU A 50 -6.10 5.84 6.28
N TRP A 51 -6.27 4.82 5.46
CA TRP A 51 -7.52 4.58 4.76
C TRP A 51 -7.72 3.11 4.42
N ASP A 52 -8.97 2.73 4.20
CA ASP A 52 -9.33 1.41 3.70
C ASP A 52 -9.59 1.49 2.19
N MET A 53 -8.86 0.70 1.40
CA MET A 53 -9.10 0.58 -0.04
C MET A 53 -10.48 -0.05 -0.32
N ARG A 54 -11.03 0.17 -1.51
CA ARG A 54 -12.31 -0.39 -1.94
C ARG A 54 -12.39 -1.89 -1.66
N GLY A 55 -13.52 -2.34 -1.11
CA GLY A 55 -13.75 -3.75 -0.72
C GLY A 55 -13.02 -4.19 0.55
N HIS A 56 -12.29 -3.29 1.21
CA HIS A 56 -11.61 -3.57 2.47
C HIS A 56 -12.23 -2.77 3.63
N GLY A 57 -12.12 -3.32 4.84
CA GLY A 57 -12.46 -2.66 6.09
C GLY A 57 -13.84 -2.03 6.10
N GLN A 58 -13.87 -0.72 6.37
CA GLN A 58 -15.11 0.07 6.46
C GLN A 58 -15.47 0.78 5.14
N THR A 59 -14.59 0.79 4.15
CA THR A 59 -14.90 1.30 2.80
C THR A 59 -15.95 0.44 2.14
N ASP A 60 -16.80 1.08 1.32
CA ASP A 60 -17.84 0.37 0.58
C ASP A 60 -17.26 -0.71 -0.34
N ASP A 61 -18.08 -1.73 -0.54
CA ASP A 61 -17.80 -2.92 -1.34
C ASP A 61 -18.83 -3.07 -2.48
N PRO A 62 -18.78 -2.21 -3.52
CA PRO A 62 -19.75 -2.22 -4.62
C PRO A 62 -19.87 -3.58 -5.29
N ASP A 63 -21.10 -3.90 -5.76
CA ASP A 63 -21.37 -5.14 -6.48
C ASP A 63 -20.77 -5.15 -7.90
N ASP A 64 -20.59 -3.96 -8.48
CA ASP A 64 -20.04 -3.81 -9.83
C ASP A 64 -18.54 -4.11 -9.83
N PRO A 65 -18.08 -5.14 -10.56
CA PRO A 65 -16.65 -5.44 -10.71
C PRO A 65 -15.84 -4.26 -11.28
N ALA A 66 -16.45 -3.38 -12.09
CA ALA A 66 -15.79 -2.21 -12.65
C ALA A 66 -15.44 -1.15 -11.59
N ALA A 67 -16.03 -1.26 -10.39
CA ALA A 67 -15.69 -0.38 -9.26
C ALA A 67 -14.32 -0.69 -8.62
N TYR A 68 -13.64 -1.75 -9.07
CA TYR A 68 -12.34 -2.17 -8.55
C TYR A 68 -11.28 -2.16 -9.64
N SER A 69 -10.29 -1.29 -9.50
CA SER A 69 -9.11 -1.28 -10.37
C SER A 69 -7.95 -0.54 -9.72
N ALA A 70 -6.73 -0.82 -10.16
CA ALA A 70 -5.55 -0.04 -9.76
C ALA A 70 -5.72 1.45 -10.11
N ALA A 71 -6.30 1.76 -11.28
CA ALA A 71 -6.53 3.14 -11.70
C ALA A 71 -7.51 3.87 -10.76
N LEU A 72 -8.64 3.25 -10.39
CA LEU A 72 -9.57 3.83 -9.43
C LEU A 72 -8.95 4.00 -8.04
N THR A 73 -8.12 3.06 -7.59
CA THR A 73 -7.39 3.15 -6.32
C THR A 73 -6.44 4.34 -6.32
N VAL A 74 -5.72 4.56 -7.42
CA VAL A 74 -4.84 5.74 -7.62
C VAL A 74 -5.66 7.03 -7.54
N GLU A 75 -6.81 7.10 -8.21
CA GLU A 75 -7.67 8.29 -8.16
C GLU A 75 -8.34 8.48 -6.80
N ASP A 76 -8.58 7.42 -6.04
CA ASP A 76 -9.05 7.51 -4.65
C ASP A 76 -7.98 8.14 -3.73
N ILE A 77 -6.69 7.76 -3.90
CA ILE A 77 -5.57 8.40 -3.20
C ILE A 77 -5.52 9.91 -3.52
N ALA A 78 -5.57 10.27 -4.82
CA ALA A 78 -5.56 11.67 -5.23
C ALA A 78 -6.73 12.47 -4.64
N ALA A 79 -7.93 11.89 -4.67
CA ALA A 79 -9.12 12.54 -4.13
C ALA A 79 -9.06 12.67 -2.60
N LEU A 80 -8.54 11.67 -1.91
CA LEU A 80 -8.36 11.71 -0.45
C LEU A 80 -7.38 12.80 -0.04
N LEU A 81 -6.23 12.93 -0.71
CA LEU A 81 -5.28 14.00 -0.47
C LEU A 81 -5.92 15.38 -0.69
N ARG A 82 -6.63 15.58 -1.83
CA ARG A 82 -7.32 16.84 -2.12
C ARG A 82 -8.40 17.15 -1.08
N HIS A 83 -9.18 16.14 -0.65
CA HIS A 83 -10.20 16.28 0.38
C HIS A 83 -9.60 16.74 1.71
N CYS A 84 -8.42 16.24 2.07
CA CYS A 84 -7.67 16.65 3.26
C CYS A 84 -6.91 17.98 3.10
N GLY A 85 -7.03 18.66 1.93
CA GLY A 85 -6.31 19.90 1.65
C GLY A 85 -4.80 19.69 1.50
N ILE A 86 -4.36 18.52 1.00
CA ILE A 86 -2.97 18.13 0.85
C ILE A 86 -2.60 18.16 -0.63
N GLU A 87 -1.69 19.05 -1.00
CA GLU A 87 -1.17 19.13 -2.37
C GLU A 87 -0.09 18.08 -2.64
N ARG A 88 0.75 17.79 -1.63
CA ARG A 88 1.89 16.89 -1.77
C ARG A 88 2.15 16.16 -0.46
N ALA A 89 2.38 14.84 -0.50
CA ALA A 89 2.59 14.00 0.68
C ALA A 89 3.70 12.96 0.46
N VAL A 90 4.23 12.42 1.56
CA VAL A 90 4.93 11.14 1.54
C VAL A 90 3.88 10.06 1.31
N ILE A 91 4.07 9.24 0.29
CA ILE A 91 3.14 8.15 -0.07
C ILE A 91 3.80 6.81 0.23
N GLY A 92 3.13 6.01 1.01
CA GLY A 92 3.68 4.70 1.38
C GLY A 92 2.62 3.62 1.53
N GLY A 93 3.10 2.38 1.62
CA GLY A 93 2.23 1.26 1.87
C GLY A 93 2.95 -0.08 1.86
N LEU A 94 2.23 -1.08 2.36
CA LEU A 94 2.72 -2.45 2.46
C LEU A 94 2.10 -3.31 1.35
N SER A 95 2.92 -4.16 0.71
CA SER A 95 2.45 -5.15 -0.27
C SER A 95 1.63 -4.49 -1.40
N LEU A 96 0.33 -4.76 -1.50
CA LEU A 96 -0.58 -4.09 -2.44
C LEU A 96 -0.51 -2.56 -2.28
N GLY A 97 -0.49 -2.05 -1.04
CA GLY A 97 -0.38 -0.61 -0.77
C GLY A 97 0.91 0.00 -1.29
N GLY A 98 2.03 -0.73 -1.23
CA GLY A 98 3.30 -0.30 -1.81
C GLY A 98 3.27 -0.29 -3.35
N TYR A 99 2.65 -1.29 -3.97
CA TYR A 99 2.42 -1.32 -5.42
C TYR A 99 1.52 -0.16 -5.87
N MET A 100 0.45 0.15 -5.11
CA MET A 100 -0.41 1.30 -5.38
C MET A 100 0.31 2.64 -5.17
N SER A 101 1.27 2.71 -4.24
CA SER A 101 2.11 3.91 -4.05
C SER A 101 3.00 4.18 -5.28
N LEU A 102 3.57 3.13 -5.88
CA LEU A 102 4.29 3.23 -7.15
C LEU A 102 3.38 3.63 -8.32
N ALA A 103 2.19 3.02 -8.39
CA ALA A 103 1.18 3.36 -9.40
C ALA A 103 0.74 4.83 -9.27
N PHE A 104 0.53 5.29 -8.04
CA PHE A 104 0.18 6.68 -7.75
C PHE A 104 1.28 7.65 -8.18
N HIS A 105 2.53 7.37 -7.84
CA HIS A 105 3.65 8.21 -8.29
C HIS A 105 3.76 8.28 -9.83
N LEU A 106 3.48 7.17 -10.51
CA LEU A 106 3.51 7.15 -11.98
C LEU A 106 2.43 8.06 -12.59
N ALA A 107 1.25 8.15 -11.95
CA ALA A 107 0.10 8.92 -12.44
C ALA A 107 0.12 10.38 -11.95
N HIS A 108 0.56 10.64 -10.72
CA HIS A 108 0.52 11.93 -10.03
C HIS A 108 1.88 12.25 -9.36
N PRO A 109 3.00 12.31 -10.10
CA PRO A 109 4.33 12.54 -9.52
C PRO A 109 4.41 13.87 -8.76
N GLU A 110 3.64 14.87 -9.17
CA GLU A 110 3.57 16.20 -8.52
C GLU A 110 3.00 16.15 -7.11
N MET A 111 2.17 15.15 -6.79
CA MET A 111 1.55 14.97 -5.48
C MET A 111 2.43 14.16 -4.50
N VAL A 112 3.61 13.67 -4.94
CA VAL A 112 4.47 12.80 -4.14
C VAL A 112 5.74 13.53 -3.71
N SER A 113 5.99 13.65 -2.40
CA SER A 113 7.22 14.22 -1.85
C SER A 113 8.32 13.18 -1.62
N ALA A 114 7.92 11.96 -1.25
CA ALA A 114 8.80 10.80 -1.11
C ALA A 114 7.96 9.51 -1.18
N LEU A 115 8.60 8.38 -1.40
CA LEU A 115 7.99 7.06 -1.41
C LEU A 115 8.49 6.20 -0.24
N MET A 116 7.56 5.44 0.38
CA MET A 116 7.88 4.42 1.38
C MET A 116 7.27 3.08 0.94
N LEU A 117 8.11 2.16 0.50
CA LEU A 117 7.75 0.89 -0.14
C LEU A 117 8.08 -0.27 0.80
N PHE A 118 7.06 -0.87 1.42
CA PHE A 118 7.21 -1.87 2.47
C PHE A 118 6.76 -3.24 1.98
N ASP A 119 7.64 -4.25 2.09
CA ASP A 119 7.31 -5.66 1.81
C ASP A 119 6.53 -5.82 0.49
N THR A 120 7.00 -5.17 -0.58
CA THR A 120 6.30 -5.03 -1.86
C THR A 120 7.22 -5.25 -3.05
N GLY A 121 6.64 -5.28 -4.25
CA GLY A 121 7.35 -5.35 -5.51
C GLY A 121 6.73 -4.44 -6.57
N PRO A 122 7.50 -4.14 -7.65
CA PRO A 122 7.06 -3.22 -8.71
C PRO A 122 6.23 -3.91 -9.80
N GLY A 123 5.83 -5.14 -9.59
CA GLY A 123 5.20 -5.97 -10.62
C GLY A 123 6.19 -6.74 -11.49
N PHE A 124 5.70 -7.23 -12.63
CA PHE A 124 6.46 -8.14 -13.49
C PHE A 124 6.61 -7.60 -14.91
N ARG A 125 7.85 -7.56 -15.40
CA ARG A 125 8.15 -7.20 -16.78
C ARG A 125 7.79 -8.33 -17.74
N ASN A 126 8.07 -9.57 -17.36
CA ASN A 126 7.74 -10.76 -18.14
C ASN A 126 6.23 -11.01 -18.14
N ALA A 127 5.62 -11.13 -19.32
CA ALA A 127 4.19 -11.30 -19.50
C ALA A 127 3.66 -12.62 -18.94
N ASP A 128 4.43 -13.70 -19.00
CA ASP A 128 4.02 -15.02 -18.49
C ASP A 128 4.01 -15.01 -16.95
N THR A 129 5.03 -14.41 -16.33
CA THR A 129 5.08 -14.26 -14.87
C THR A 129 3.94 -13.38 -14.38
N ARG A 130 3.64 -12.28 -15.11
CA ARG A 130 2.51 -11.40 -14.80
C ARG A 130 1.18 -12.14 -14.94
N ARG A 131 1.02 -12.97 -15.97
CA ARG A 131 -0.15 -13.82 -16.17
C ARG A 131 -0.33 -14.79 -15.01
N ALA A 132 0.73 -15.51 -14.62
CA ALA A 132 0.70 -16.42 -13.47
C ALA A 132 0.35 -15.71 -12.14
N TRP A 133 0.78 -14.47 -11.95
CA TRP A 133 0.35 -13.65 -10.81
C TRP A 133 -1.14 -13.32 -10.89
N ASN A 134 -1.63 -12.92 -12.05
CA ASN A 134 -3.04 -12.58 -12.26
C ASN A 134 -3.95 -13.80 -12.09
N ASP A 135 -3.52 -14.98 -12.53
CA ASP A 135 -4.24 -16.24 -12.31
C ASP A 135 -4.39 -16.55 -10.81
N ARG A 136 -3.34 -16.28 -10.00
CA ARG A 136 -3.43 -16.41 -8.53
C ARG A 136 -4.40 -15.40 -7.92
N ALA A 137 -4.44 -14.17 -8.44
CA ALA A 137 -5.40 -13.16 -8.00
C ALA A 137 -6.84 -13.58 -8.31
N GLN A 138 -7.09 -14.16 -9.51
CA GLN A 138 -8.39 -14.72 -9.89
C GLN A 138 -8.77 -15.92 -9.00
N GLN A 139 -7.83 -16.83 -8.74
CA GLN A 139 -8.08 -17.99 -7.86
C GLN A 139 -8.44 -17.53 -6.44
N ARG A 140 -7.72 -16.52 -5.91
CA ARG A 140 -8.01 -15.95 -4.59
C ARG A 140 -9.42 -15.34 -4.54
N ALA A 141 -9.84 -14.67 -5.59
CA ALA A 141 -11.19 -14.13 -5.69
C ALA A 141 -12.24 -15.26 -5.73
N ALA A 142 -12.02 -16.30 -6.52
CA ALA A 142 -12.92 -17.46 -6.58
C ALA A 142 -13.03 -18.19 -5.23
N ASP A 143 -11.91 -18.34 -4.52
CA ASP A 143 -11.90 -18.95 -3.18
C ASP A 143 -12.72 -18.13 -2.16
N LEU A 144 -12.64 -16.79 -2.23
CA LEU A 144 -13.43 -15.90 -1.38
C LEU A 144 -14.93 -15.97 -1.70
N GLU A 145 -15.28 -16.05 -2.98
CA GLU A 145 -16.68 -16.22 -3.40
C GLU A 145 -17.27 -17.57 -2.97
N ALA A 146 -16.45 -18.63 -3.03
CA ALA A 146 -16.89 -19.98 -2.70
C ALA A 146 -16.96 -20.24 -1.19
N ARG A 147 -16.00 -19.71 -0.41
CA ARG A 147 -15.83 -20.06 1.01
C ARG A 147 -15.98 -18.86 1.97
N GLY A 148 -16.26 -17.68 1.43
CA GLY A 148 -16.33 -16.46 2.24
C GLY A 148 -15.01 -16.17 2.96
N PHE A 149 -15.09 -15.58 4.14
CA PHE A 149 -13.90 -15.26 4.95
C PHE A 149 -13.09 -16.49 5.41
N ALA A 150 -13.64 -17.70 5.33
CA ALA A 150 -12.85 -18.92 5.57
C ALA A 150 -11.74 -19.16 4.54
N ALA A 151 -11.76 -18.43 3.41
CA ALA A 151 -10.67 -18.43 2.44
C ALA A 151 -9.47 -17.56 2.86
N LEU A 152 -9.64 -16.66 3.83
CA LEU A 152 -8.56 -15.84 4.35
C LEU A 152 -7.63 -16.70 5.22
N GLY A 153 -6.33 -16.46 5.10
CA GLY A 153 -5.33 -17.09 5.96
C GLY A 153 -5.39 -16.61 7.40
N GLN A 154 -4.40 -17.03 8.18
CA GLN A 154 -4.24 -16.68 9.60
C GLN A 154 -3.01 -15.78 9.81
N SER A 155 -2.60 -15.02 8.80
CA SER A 155 -1.48 -14.09 8.93
C SER A 155 -1.82 -12.93 9.89
N ASP A 156 -0.81 -12.29 10.44
CA ASP A 156 -1.00 -11.27 11.48
C ASP A 156 -1.79 -10.07 10.96
N GLU A 157 -1.59 -9.69 9.71
CA GLU A 157 -2.34 -8.59 9.06
C GLU A 157 -3.83 -8.91 8.83
N VAL A 158 -4.20 -10.21 8.80
CA VAL A 158 -5.60 -10.65 8.59
C VAL A 158 -6.35 -10.87 9.90
N ARG A 159 -5.67 -11.32 10.95
CA ARG A 159 -6.31 -11.72 12.22
C ARG A 159 -7.14 -10.63 12.89
N ALA A 160 -6.74 -9.37 12.75
CA ALA A 160 -7.41 -8.23 13.37
C ALA A 160 -8.39 -7.52 12.43
N THR A 161 -8.63 -8.06 11.22
CA THR A 161 -9.45 -7.38 10.22
C THR A 161 -10.93 -7.69 10.36
N LYS A 162 -11.76 -6.68 10.04
CA LYS A 162 -13.19 -6.83 9.81
C LYS A 162 -13.51 -6.19 8.47
N HIS A 163 -13.90 -7.02 7.51
CA HIS A 163 -14.35 -6.57 6.19
C HIS A 163 -15.87 -6.65 6.11
N ARG A 164 -16.49 -5.84 5.24
CA ARG A 164 -17.95 -5.83 5.02
C ARG A 164 -18.39 -7.13 4.35
N SER A 165 -17.68 -7.55 3.31
CA SER A 165 -17.99 -8.81 2.62
C SER A 165 -16.74 -9.47 2.02
N ALA A 166 -16.79 -10.79 1.87
CA ALA A 166 -15.78 -11.54 1.13
C ALA A 166 -15.82 -11.22 -0.38
N ARG A 167 -17.00 -10.85 -0.90
CA ARG A 167 -17.18 -10.43 -2.29
C ARG A 167 -16.43 -9.13 -2.60
N GLY A 168 -16.44 -8.15 -1.67
CA GLY A 168 -15.63 -6.94 -1.82
C GLY A 168 -14.15 -7.24 -1.96
N LEU A 169 -13.62 -8.14 -1.11
CA LEU A 169 -12.24 -8.62 -1.22
C LEU A 169 -11.98 -9.37 -2.55
N ALA A 170 -12.94 -10.16 -3.03
CA ALA A 170 -12.83 -10.82 -4.32
C ALA A 170 -12.75 -9.81 -5.48
N GLY A 171 -13.58 -8.76 -5.45
CA GLY A 171 -13.51 -7.64 -6.39
C GLY A 171 -12.15 -6.95 -6.36
N ALA A 172 -11.63 -6.66 -5.16
CA ALA A 172 -10.31 -6.07 -4.97
C ALA A 172 -9.19 -6.99 -5.49
N ALA A 173 -9.28 -8.31 -5.31
CA ALA A 173 -8.30 -9.25 -5.87
C ALA A 173 -8.26 -9.16 -7.40
N ARG A 174 -9.42 -9.19 -8.06
CA ARG A 174 -9.51 -9.13 -9.53
C ARG A 174 -9.05 -7.81 -10.11
N GLY A 175 -9.44 -6.69 -9.48
CA GLY A 175 -9.23 -5.36 -10.04
C GLY A 175 -7.97 -4.64 -9.56
N MET A 176 -7.52 -4.93 -8.35
CA MET A 176 -6.43 -4.17 -7.72
C MET A 176 -5.17 -5.02 -7.54
N LEU A 177 -5.29 -6.30 -7.16
CA LEU A 177 -4.14 -7.19 -7.01
C LEU A 177 -3.61 -7.67 -8.37
N ALA A 178 -4.48 -7.80 -9.37
CA ALA A 178 -4.08 -8.12 -10.74
C ALA A 178 -3.32 -6.94 -11.39
N GLN A 179 -2.34 -7.26 -12.21
CA GLN A 179 -1.46 -6.30 -12.88
C GLN A 179 -1.78 -6.24 -14.38
N ALA A 180 -2.17 -5.06 -14.86
CA ALA A 180 -2.55 -4.85 -16.25
C ALA A 180 -1.34 -4.90 -17.20
N ASP A 181 -0.24 -4.27 -16.80
CA ASP A 181 0.95 -4.07 -17.66
C ASP A 181 2.25 -4.00 -16.83
N ASP A 182 3.34 -3.60 -17.45
CA ASP A 182 4.67 -3.47 -16.85
C ASP A 182 5.13 -2.02 -16.64
N ARG A 183 4.24 -1.02 -16.81
CA ARG A 183 4.61 0.40 -16.75
C ARG A 183 5.25 0.80 -15.43
N ILE A 184 4.82 0.21 -14.31
CA ILE A 184 5.38 0.52 -12.99
C ILE A 184 6.83 0.04 -12.90
N ILE A 185 7.10 -1.23 -13.19
CA ILE A 185 8.47 -1.77 -13.14
C ILE A 185 9.37 -1.12 -14.21
N ALA A 186 8.81 -0.73 -15.34
CA ALA A 186 9.53 -0.03 -16.40
C ALA A 186 9.86 1.43 -16.06
N GLY A 187 9.14 2.02 -15.11
CA GLY A 187 9.26 3.42 -14.70
C GLY A 187 10.14 3.69 -13.48
N LEU A 188 10.69 2.66 -12.84
CA LEU A 188 11.42 2.80 -11.57
C LEU A 188 12.63 3.75 -11.65
N ASP A 189 13.32 3.75 -12.77
CA ASP A 189 14.50 4.60 -13.00
C ASP A 189 14.17 6.09 -13.23
N ARG A 190 12.89 6.43 -13.41
CA ARG A 190 12.38 7.78 -13.53
C ARG A 190 11.85 8.36 -12.23
N ILE A 191 11.85 7.59 -11.14
CA ILE A 191 11.46 8.08 -9.82
C ILE A 191 12.54 9.05 -9.34
N ALA A 192 12.18 10.34 -9.27
CA ALA A 192 13.08 11.42 -8.89
C ALA A 192 12.91 11.91 -7.44
N VAL A 193 11.95 11.33 -6.72
CA VAL A 193 11.74 11.65 -5.29
C VAL A 193 12.50 10.67 -4.40
N PRO A 194 12.90 11.06 -3.18
CA PRO A 194 13.48 10.14 -2.22
C PRO A 194 12.61 8.90 -2.01
N ALA A 195 13.21 7.73 -1.89
CA ALA A 195 12.49 6.49 -1.70
C ALA A 195 13.12 5.61 -0.62
N LEU A 196 12.29 5.08 0.28
CA LEU A 196 12.64 4.01 1.22
C LEU A 196 12.08 2.69 0.67
N VAL A 197 12.94 1.70 0.49
CA VAL A 197 12.57 0.32 0.19
C VAL A 197 12.90 -0.54 1.39
N LEU A 198 11.89 -0.99 2.11
CA LEU A 198 12.05 -1.75 3.34
C LEU A 198 11.38 -3.12 3.19
N VAL A 199 12.03 -4.17 3.68
CA VAL A 199 11.50 -5.55 3.63
C VAL A 199 11.92 -6.33 4.87
N GLY A 200 11.06 -7.25 5.34
CA GLY A 200 11.40 -8.21 6.36
C GLY A 200 12.42 -9.24 5.86
N ALA A 201 13.40 -9.61 6.69
CA ALA A 201 14.44 -10.58 6.34
C ALA A 201 13.88 -11.96 5.97
N ASN A 202 12.71 -12.32 6.50
CA ASN A 202 12.03 -13.59 6.27
C ASN A 202 10.92 -13.49 5.21
N ASP A 203 10.72 -12.33 4.58
CA ASP A 203 9.79 -12.16 3.45
C ASP A 203 10.44 -12.60 2.13
N THR A 204 10.66 -13.91 2.02
CA THR A 204 11.39 -14.51 0.89
C THR A 204 10.76 -14.21 -0.47
N HIS A 205 9.46 -13.89 -0.52
CA HIS A 205 8.77 -13.56 -1.76
C HIS A 205 9.14 -12.18 -2.29
N PHE A 206 9.48 -11.23 -1.41
CA PHE A 206 9.74 -9.84 -1.80
C PHE A 206 11.19 -9.39 -1.64
N LEU A 207 12.10 -10.19 -1.04
CA LEU A 207 13.53 -9.84 -0.93
C LEU A 207 14.14 -9.45 -2.27
N ALA A 208 14.00 -10.31 -3.29
CA ALA A 208 14.56 -10.04 -4.62
C ALA A 208 13.92 -8.81 -5.30
N ALA A 209 12.62 -8.58 -5.08
CA ALA A 209 11.91 -7.42 -5.60
C ALA A 209 12.38 -6.12 -4.91
N ALA A 210 12.59 -6.16 -3.60
CA ALA A 210 13.12 -5.04 -2.83
C ALA A 210 14.54 -4.68 -3.27
N ASP A 211 15.41 -5.67 -3.46
CA ASP A 211 16.77 -5.45 -4.00
C ASP A 211 16.74 -4.89 -5.42
N TYR A 212 15.82 -5.35 -6.26
CA TYR A 212 15.64 -4.83 -7.60
C TYR A 212 15.20 -3.37 -7.58
N MET A 213 14.17 -3.02 -6.78
CA MET A 213 13.70 -1.64 -6.64
C MET A 213 14.81 -0.72 -6.12
N ALA A 214 15.54 -1.13 -5.09
CA ALA A 214 16.63 -0.33 -4.52
C ALA A 214 17.76 -0.04 -5.52
N ARG A 215 18.03 -0.98 -6.43
CA ARG A 215 19.01 -0.76 -7.51
C ARG A 215 18.49 0.10 -8.65
N LYS A 216 17.18 0.12 -8.89
CA LYS A 216 16.57 0.80 -10.04
C LYS A 216 16.09 2.20 -9.73
N ILE A 217 15.62 2.44 -8.51
CA ILE A 217 15.18 3.77 -8.07
C ILE A 217 16.42 4.58 -7.68
N PRO A 218 16.72 5.70 -8.35
CA PRO A 218 17.88 6.51 -8.03
C PRO A 218 17.88 6.98 -6.58
N GLY A 219 18.97 6.75 -5.86
CA GLY A 219 19.11 7.19 -4.46
C GLY A 219 18.22 6.50 -3.43
N ALA A 220 17.58 5.38 -3.77
CA ALA A 220 16.72 4.67 -2.83
C ALA A 220 17.51 4.15 -1.62
N VAL A 221 16.97 4.38 -0.44
CA VAL A 221 17.45 3.80 0.82
C VAL A 221 16.89 2.40 0.98
N ARG A 222 17.75 1.38 1.12
CA ARG A 222 17.37 -0.01 1.31
C ARG A 222 17.51 -0.43 2.76
N VAL A 223 16.44 -0.93 3.37
CA VAL A 223 16.43 -1.43 4.76
C VAL A 223 15.90 -2.85 4.80
N THR A 224 16.55 -3.73 5.57
CA THR A 224 16.04 -5.07 5.89
C THR A 224 15.76 -5.14 7.40
N ILE A 225 14.54 -5.55 7.78
CA ILE A 225 14.16 -5.71 9.18
C ILE A 225 14.46 -7.16 9.61
N PRO A 226 15.42 -7.40 10.52
CA PRO A 226 15.72 -8.74 11.00
C PRO A 226 14.51 -9.41 11.67
N ASP A 227 14.40 -10.71 11.54
CA ASP A 227 13.35 -11.55 12.14
C ASP A 227 11.90 -11.10 11.81
N ALA A 228 11.69 -10.39 10.71
CA ALA A 228 10.40 -9.98 10.23
C ALA A 228 10.05 -10.70 8.93
N GLY A 229 8.78 -11.11 8.79
CA GLY A 229 8.20 -11.61 7.55
C GLY A 229 7.47 -10.49 6.80
N HIS A 230 6.42 -10.86 6.04
CA HIS A 230 5.69 -9.97 5.12
C HIS A 230 5.03 -8.75 5.78
N ALA A 231 4.57 -8.86 7.03
CA ALA A 231 4.04 -7.74 7.79
C ALA A 231 5.11 -7.18 8.74
N SER A 232 6.21 -6.65 8.20
CA SER A 232 7.38 -6.22 8.99
C SER A 232 7.05 -5.16 10.03
N ASN A 233 6.05 -4.31 9.77
CA ASN A 233 5.53 -3.31 10.70
C ASN A 233 4.81 -3.90 11.91
N LEU A 234 4.23 -5.10 11.78
CA LEU A 234 3.57 -5.83 12.86
C LEU A 234 4.55 -6.75 13.61
N HIS A 235 5.44 -7.41 12.87
CA HIS A 235 6.40 -8.36 13.44
C HIS A 235 7.49 -7.69 14.29
N ARG A 236 7.97 -6.52 13.85
CA ARG A 236 9.06 -5.77 14.48
C ARG A 236 8.79 -4.27 14.50
N PRO A 237 7.71 -3.81 15.18
CA PRO A 237 7.24 -2.44 15.11
C PRO A 237 8.31 -1.41 15.49
N ASP A 238 9.13 -1.68 16.51
CA ASP A 238 10.17 -0.73 16.93
C ASP A 238 11.28 -0.56 15.89
N ALA A 239 11.72 -1.65 15.26
CA ALA A 239 12.75 -1.59 14.22
C ALA A 239 12.21 -0.94 12.95
N PHE A 240 10.97 -1.27 12.58
CA PHE A 240 10.26 -0.65 11.47
C PHE A 240 10.10 0.86 11.68
N ASN A 241 9.59 1.27 12.86
CA ASN A 241 9.36 2.67 13.20
C ASN A 241 10.66 3.48 13.18
N ARG A 242 11.76 2.93 13.71
CA ARG A 242 13.08 3.60 13.64
C ARG A 242 13.52 3.81 12.22
N ALA A 243 13.45 2.78 11.35
CA ALA A 243 13.84 2.90 9.95
C ALA A 243 13.04 3.96 9.20
N VAL A 244 11.73 4.03 9.44
CA VAL A 244 10.84 5.06 8.85
C VAL A 244 11.17 6.45 9.38
N GLN A 245 11.38 6.60 10.70
CA GLN A 245 11.72 7.89 11.32
C GLN A 245 13.09 8.40 10.85
N ASP A 246 14.08 7.53 10.70
CA ASP A 246 15.42 7.88 10.18
C ASP A 246 15.32 8.39 8.74
N PHE A 247 14.55 7.72 7.89
CA PHE A 247 14.31 8.16 6.52
C PHE A 247 13.60 9.52 6.47
N LEU A 248 12.51 9.68 7.22
CA LEU A 248 11.76 10.94 7.27
C LEU A 248 12.59 12.10 7.86
N GLY A 249 13.44 11.82 8.86
CA GLY A 249 14.39 12.78 9.43
C GLY A 249 15.42 13.26 8.40
N GLY A 250 15.88 12.37 7.53
CA GLY A 250 16.76 12.70 6.41
C GLY A 250 16.12 13.64 5.38
N LEU A 251 14.80 13.49 5.13
CA LEU A 251 14.07 14.39 4.22
C LEU A 251 14.00 15.83 4.77
N ALA A 252 13.76 15.96 6.07
CA ALA A 252 13.66 17.27 6.74
C ALA A 252 15.00 18.02 6.77
N ALA A 253 16.12 17.30 6.80
CA ALA A 253 17.46 17.90 6.79
C ALA A 253 17.93 18.34 5.39
N ALA A 254 17.29 17.84 4.34
CA ALA A 254 17.62 18.13 2.94
C ALA A 254 16.73 19.22 2.31
N ALA A 255 15.67 19.64 3.00
CA ALA A 255 14.72 20.68 2.56
C ALA A 255 15.11 22.05 3.10
#